data_481f7b09bfa2c9fb6a71ed4436244a39
#
_entry.id   481f7b09bfa2c9fb6a71ed4436244a39
#
_cell.length_a   1.000
_cell.length_b   1.000
_cell.length_c   1.000
_cell.angle_alpha   90.00
_cell.angle_beta   90.00
_cell.angle_gamma   90.00
#
_symmetry.space_group_name_H-M   'P 1'
#
loop_
_entity.id
_entity.type
_entity.pdbx_description
1 polymer ?
#
loop_
_entity_poly.entity_id
_entity_poly.type
_entity_poly.pdbx_seq_one_letter_code
_entity_poly.pdbx_strand_id
1 'polypeptide(L)'
;MKDSLLIDLGGTNIRHAFLIDNVLSKPVKKKIEDKDFYSYLSELISNTDKNLVNLVIAAAGPNIQHSINLTNRNLVIDAKELEDKLKIQNCYLLNDWEAVGHSLKELNSNSFQILKNGSPKNENCLLIGPGTGLGLTLILNNQVIPTELGNTLSSSSNLLKNFNLSENDSFNTIEDVLSGPGLEKLYKEKYKEIKSAEDIVNFALSGEEKEKFIVEAFLKSLIQIINDLILSFSIENVILGGSILNSLESFLLNEKFINYFHSEINPKYSYLADRAEIKLIKESEPGIYGCLAFLKKAG
;
A
#
# COMPACT_ATOMS: atom_id res chain seq x y z
N MET A 1 22.37 -4.95 15.60
CA MET A 1 21.06 -5.65 15.68
C MET A 1 21.31 -7.15 15.71
N LYS A 2 20.37 -7.94 16.24
CA LYS A 2 20.45 -9.40 16.21
C LYS A 2 20.11 -9.91 14.81
N ASP A 3 20.67 -11.06 14.41
CA ASP A 3 20.40 -11.69 13.13
C ASP A 3 18.91 -12.00 12.99
N SER A 4 18.32 -11.70 11.84
CA SER A 4 16.87 -11.66 11.65
C SER A 4 16.45 -12.09 10.26
N LEU A 5 15.26 -12.67 10.15
CA LEU A 5 14.57 -12.93 8.90
C LEU A 5 13.44 -11.92 8.72
N LEU A 6 13.41 -11.23 7.59
CA LEU A 6 12.40 -10.25 7.22
C LEU A 6 11.56 -10.79 6.09
N ILE A 7 10.24 -10.71 6.23
CA ILE A 7 9.23 -11.25 5.30
C ILE A 7 8.26 -10.14 4.92
N ASP A 8 7.97 -10.04 3.62
CA ASP A 8 6.84 -9.28 3.08
C ASP A 8 5.93 -10.25 2.32
N LEU A 9 4.77 -10.54 2.90
CA LEU A 9 3.79 -11.49 2.38
C LEU A 9 2.63 -10.76 1.70
N GLY A 10 2.73 -10.63 0.38
CA GLY A 10 1.64 -10.13 -0.45
C GLY A 10 0.63 -11.21 -0.85
N GLY A 11 -0.41 -10.81 -1.59
CA GLY A 11 -1.50 -11.70 -2.01
C GLY A 11 -1.06 -12.91 -2.83
N THR A 12 0.00 -12.83 -3.62
CA THR A 12 0.45 -13.91 -4.53
C THR A 12 1.91 -14.31 -4.28
N ASN A 13 2.71 -13.40 -3.78
CA ASN A 13 4.15 -13.58 -3.64
C ASN A 13 4.57 -13.33 -2.19
N ILE A 14 5.62 -14.04 -1.79
CA ILE A 14 6.40 -13.75 -0.60
C ILE A 14 7.74 -13.17 -1.00
N ARG A 15 8.19 -12.17 -0.28
CA ARG A 15 9.55 -11.65 -0.36
C ARG A 15 10.23 -11.89 0.96
N HIS A 16 11.50 -12.23 0.92
CA HIS A 16 12.30 -12.36 2.14
C HIS A 16 13.68 -11.77 1.97
N ALA A 17 14.23 -11.33 3.08
CA ALA A 17 15.64 -10.92 3.20
C ALA A 17 16.17 -11.30 4.58
N PHE A 18 17.47 -11.58 4.65
CA PHE A 18 18.17 -11.80 5.90
C PHE A 18 18.91 -10.53 6.32
N LEU A 19 18.82 -10.22 7.59
CA LEU A 19 19.69 -9.24 8.24
C LEU A 19 20.71 -10.00 9.07
N ILE A 20 21.95 -10.06 8.59
CA ILE A 20 23.05 -10.79 9.23
C ILE A 20 24.21 -9.83 9.49
N ASP A 21 24.73 -9.80 10.70
CA ASP A 21 25.85 -8.93 11.08
C ASP A 21 25.61 -7.45 10.70
N ASN A 22 24.37 -6.97 10.82
CA ASN A 22 23.87 -5.65 10.41
C ASN A 22 23.86 -5.38 8.89
N VAL A 23 24.05 -6.39 8.05
CA VAL A 23 23.98 -6.29 6.60
C VAL A 23 22.67 -6.92 6.11
N LEU A 24 21.87 -6.13 5.38
CA LEU A 24 20.67 -6.62 4.72
C LEU A 24 21.02 -7.34 3.42
N SER A 25 20.57 -8.58 3.27
CA SER A 25 20.72 -9.31 2.02
C SER A 25 19.82 -8.72 0.93
N LYS A 26 20.12 -9.00 -0.34
CA LYS A 26 19.22 -8.68 -1.44
C LYS A 26 17.90 -9.43 -1.23
N PRO A 27 16.73 -8.75 -1.34
CA PRO A 27 15.43 -9.41 -1.24
C PRO A 27 15.23 -10.46 -2.33
N VAL A 28 14.66 -11.60 -1.96
CA VAL A 28 14.30 -12.70 -2.87
C VAL A 28 12.78 -12.80 -2.93
N LYS A 29 12.23 -12.84 -4.14
CA LYS A 29 10.79 -12.97 -4.40
C LYS A 29 10.46 -14.39 -4.86
N LYS A 30 9.41 -15.00 -4.29
CA LYS A 30 8.92 -16.34 -4.63
C LYS A 30 7.40 -16.37 -4.63
N LYS A 31 6.79 -17.16 -5.52
CA LYS A 31 5.38 -17.56 -5.39
C LYS A 31 5.27 -18.66 -4.36
N ILE A 32 4.24 -18.61 -3.53
CA ILE A 32 4.00 -19.59 -2.47
C ILE A 32 2.50 -19.82 -2.31
N GLU A 33 2.10 -21.08 -2.08
CA GLU A 33 0.75 -21.45 -1.68
C GLU A 33 0.63 -21.36 -0.14
N ASP A 34 -0.59 -21.11 0.37
CA ASP A 34 -0.83 -20.93 1.81
C ASP A 34 -0.37 -22.12 2.65
N LYS A 35 -0.63 -23.36 2.15
CA LYS A 35 -0.20 -24.61 2.79
C LYS A 35 1.32 -24.74 2.94
N ASP A 36 2.10 -24.04 2.12
CA ASP A 36 3.56 -24.13 2.09
C ASP A 36 4.24 -23.04 2.93
N PHE A 37 3.47 -22.12 3.52
CA PHE A 37 4.01 -20.96 4.22
C PHE A 37 4.94 -21.35 5.38
N TYR A 38 4.46 -22.20 6.29
CA TYR A 38 5.26 -22.63 7.45
C TYR A 38 6.47 -23.47 7.05
N SER A 39 6.30 -24.39 6.08
CA SER A 39 7.41 -25.20 5.58
C SER A 39 8.47 -24.36 4.90
N TYR A 40 8.06 -23.32 4.18
CA TYR A 40 8.97 -22.37 3.55
C TYR A 40 9.78 -21.57 4.57
N LEU A 41 9.15 -21.04 5.62
CA LEU A 41 9.87 -20.36 6.69
C LEU A 41 10.86 -21.31 7.40
N SER A 42 10.45 -22.53 7.67
CA SER A 42 11.30 -23.56 8.28
C SER A 42 12.51 -23.89 7.38
N GLU A 43 12.31 -24.00 6.06
CA GLU A 43 13.38 -24.20 5.09
C GLU A 43 14.37 -23.04 5.10
N LEU A 44 13.88 -21.78 5.07
CA LEU A 44 14.73 -20.59 5.12
C LEU A 44 15.60 -20.55 6.38
N ILE A 45 15.02 -20.89 7.52
CA ILE A 45 15.71 -20.86 8.81
C ILE A 45 16.74 -22.01 8.90
N SER A 46 16.39 -23.22 8.44
CA SER A 46 17.29 -24.37 8.48
C SER A 46 18.46 -24.30 7.50
N ASN A 47 18.29 -23.56 6.40
CA ASN A 47 19.33 -23.39 5.39
C ASN A 47 20.34 -22.30 5.73
N THR A 48 20.20 -21.61 6.85
CA THR A 48 21.21 -20.65 7.32
C THR A 48 22.00 -21.23 8.49
N ASP A 49 23.32 -21.09 8.45
CA ASP A 49 24.21 -21.46 9.57
C ASP A 49 24.18 -20.42 10.72
N LYS A 50 23.33 -19.39 10.60
CA LYS A 50 23.21 -18.33 11.58
C LYS A 50 22.09 -18.59 12.58
N ASN A 51 22.31 -18.19 13.83
CA ASN A 51 21.27 -18.22 14.85
C ASN A 51 20.35 -17.00 14.72
N LEU A 52 19.25 -17.17 13.97
CA LEU A 52 18.26 -16.10 13.79
C LEU A 52 17.48 -15.91 15.09
N VAL A 53 17.44 -14.67 15.56
CA VAL A 53 16.77 -14.30 16.82
C VAL A 53 15.38 -13.73 16.56
N ASN A 54 15.24 -12.94 15.49
CA ASN A 54 13.98 -12.28 15.17
C ASN A 54 13.43 -12.73 13.82
N LEU A 55 12.11 -12.81 13.75
CA LEU A 55 11.32 -12.93 12.56
C LEU A 55 10.37 -11.74 12.48
N VAL A 56 10.41 -10.97 11.41
CA VAL A 56 9.44 -9.88 11.17
C VAL A 56 8.66 -10.18 9.92
N ILE A 57 7.35 -10.19 10.02
CA ILE A 57 6.45 -10.49 8.90
C ILE A 57 5.52 -9.29 8.70
N ALA A 58 5.58 -8.69 7.52
CA ALA A 58 4.57 -7.78 7.02
C ALA A 58 3.56 -8.58 6.19
N ALA A 59 2.26 -8.45 6.48
CA ALA A 59 1.20 -9.20 5.79
C ALA A 59 -0.08 -8.37 5.67
N ALA A 60 -0.85 -8.60 4.59
CA ALA A 60 -2.11 -7.89 4.35
C ALA A 60 -3.19 -8.32 5.35
N GLY A 61 -3.66 -7.40 6.15
CA GLY A 61 -4.71 -7.57 7.16
C GLY A 61 -4.37 -6.89 8.49
N PRO A 62 -5.38 -6.67 9.34
CA PRO A 62 -5.18 -6.04 10.64
C PRO A 62 -4.44 -6.99 11.60
N ASN A 63 -3.44 -6.45 12.31
CA ASN A 63 -2.78 -7.18 13.41
C ASN A 63 -3.64 -7.04 14.69
N ILE A 64 -4.25 -8.13 15.11
CA ILE A 64 -5.08 -8.20 16.32
C ILE A 64 -4.45 -9.19 17.29
N GLN A 65 -3.99 -8.70 18.45
CA GLN A 65 -3.41 -9.52 19.50
C GLN A 65 -2.27 -10.44 19.01
N HIS A 66 -1.36 -9.88 18.18
CA HIS A 66 -0.22 -10.59 17.60
C HIS A 66 -0.62 -11.72 16.61
N SER A 67 -1.80 -11.60 16.00
CA SER A 67 -2.27 -12.50 14.95
C SER A 67 -2.80 -11.68 13.77
N ILE A 68 -2.54 -12.14 12.54
CA ILE A 68 -3.06 -11.56 11.31
C ILE A 68 -3.85 -12.65 10.57
N ASN A 69 -5.13 -12.38 10.33
CA ASN A 69 -5.93 -13.14 9.38
C ASN A 69 -5.83 -12.44 8.01
N LEU A 70 -5.17 -13.07 7.06
CA LEU A 70 -4.91 -12.45 5.76
C LEU A 70 -6.21 -12.23 4.99
N THR A 71 -6.41 -11.02 4.48
CA THR A 71 -7.63 -10.65 3.75
C THR A 71 -7.75 -11.33 2.39
N ASN A 72 -6.60 -11.64 1.76
CA ASN A 72 -6.53 -12.14 0.38
C ASN A 72 -6.05 -13.60 0.30
N ARG A 73 -5.95 -14.30 1.43
CA ARG A 73 -5.49 -15.69 1.54
C ARG A 73 -6.25 -16.40 2.67
N ASN A 74 -6.39 -17.71 2.57
CA ASN A 74 -6.94 -18.54 3.65
C ASN A 74 -5.82 -18.93 4.63
N LEU A 75 -5.15 -17.96 5.20
CA LEU A 75 -4.01 -18.14 6.10
C LEU A 75 -4.15 -17.22 7.30
N VAL A 76 -4.01 -17.78 8.49
CA VAL A 76 -3.87 -17.05 9.75
C VAL A 76 -2.42 -17.18 10.21
N ILE A 77 -1.79 -16.07 10.54
CA ILE A 77 -0.43 -16.03 11.07
C ILE A 77 -0.50 -15.59 12.51
N ASP A 78 -0.01 -16.42 13.41
CA ASP A 78 0.09 -16.13 14.84
C ASP A 78 1.57 -16.10 15.27
N ALA A 79 1.97 -15.00 15.89
CA ALA A 79 3.38 -14.78 16.26
C ALA A 79 3.86 -15.82 17.26
N LYS A 80 3.04 -16.15 18.27
CA LYS A 80 3.39 -17.12 19.31
C LYS A 80 3.56 -18.52 18.73
N GLU A 81 2.66 -18.93 17.84
CA GLU A 81 2.74 -20.21 17.16
C GLU A 81 4.03 -20.31 16.32
N LEU A 82 4.42 -19.21 15.63
CA LEU A 82 5.67 -19.17 14.86
C LEU A 82 6.91 -19.24 15.77
N GLU A 83 6.94 -18.52 16.88
CA GLU A 83 8.02 -18.60 17.87
C GLU A 83 8.22 -20.04 18.32
N ASP A 84 7.15 -20.71 18.72
CA ASP A 84 7.19 -22.08 19.24
C ASP A 84 7.60 -23.11 18.17
N LYS A 85 7.02 -23.02 16.95
CA LYS A 85 7.29 -23.97 15.85
C LYS A 85 8.67 -23.78 15.23
N LEU A 86 9.10 -22.56 15.03
CA LEU A 86 10.36 -22.22 14.36
C LEU A 86 11.53 -22.05 15.33
N LYS A 87 11.25 -22.10 16.64
CA LYS A 87 12.25 -21.86 17.72
C LYS A 87 12.98 -20.53 17.58
N ILE A 88 12.25 -19.50 17.13
CA ILE A 88 12.70 -18.13 17.05
C ILE A 88 12.36 -17.41 18.34
N GLN A 89 13.24 -16.55 18.83
CA GLN A 89 13.06 -15.87 20.12
C GLN A 89 11.93 -14.82 20.06
N ASN A 90 11.83 -14.06 18.97
CA ASN A 90 10.85 -13.00 18.80
C ASN A 90 10.24 -13.05 17.40
N CYS A 91 8.92 -13.04 17.31
CA CYS A 91 8.17 -12.88 16.07
C CYS A 91 7.34 -11.61 16.12
N TYR A 92 7.54 -10.73 15.16
CA TYR A 92 6.80 -9.46 15.03
C TYR A 92 5.94 -9.52 13.77
N LEU A 93 4.67 -9.16 13.92
CA LEU A 93 3.73 -9.06 12.81
C LEU A 93 3.40 -7.58 12.56
N LEU A 94 3.44 -7.16 11.31
CA LEU A 94 3.05 -5.83 10.85
C LEU A 94 1.96 -5.99 9.78
N ASN A 95 1.03 -5.04 9.73
CA ASN A 95 0.25 -4.87 8.51
C ASN A 95 1.20 -4.51 7.35
N ASP A 96 0.90 -4.92 6.10
CA ASP A 96 1.76 -4.67 4.95
C ASP A 96 2.01 -3.17 4.69
N TRP A 97 0.98 -2.33 4.81
CA TRP A 97 1.12 -0.88 4.67
C TRP A 97 1.73 -0.20 5.90
N GLU A 98 1.57 -0.77 7.09
CA GLU A 98 2.35 -0.36 8.28
C GLU A 98 3.84 -0.51 8.02
N ALA A 99 4.26 -1.64 7.43
CA ALA A 99 5.64 -1.84 7.05
C ALA A 99 6.10 -0.80 6.01
N VAL A 100 5.29 -0.52 4.97
CA VAL A 100 5.60 0.57 4.02
C VAL A 100 5.75 1.91 4.76
N GLY A 101 4.91 2.19 5.75
CA GLY A 101 5.04 3.39 6.61
C GLY A 101 6.38 3.47 7.35
N HIS A 102 6.81 2.37 7.93
CA HIS A 102 8.11 2.30 8.59
C HIS A 102 9.28 2.47 7.62
N SER A 103 9.15 2.03 6.37
CA SER A 103 10.24 2.08 5.37
C SER A 103 10.72 3.50 5.07
N LEU A 104 9.89 4.52 5.26
CA LEU A 104 10.27 5.91 4.95
C LEU A 104 11.53 6.38 5.69
N LYS A 105 11.89 5.74 6.80
CA LYS A 105 13.12 6.03 7.55
C LYS A 105 14.38 5.44 6.93
N GLU A 106 14.22 4.44 6.07
CA GLU A 106 15.34 3.76 5.39
C GLU A 106 15.50 4.23 3.94
N LEU A 107 14.47 4.83 3.37
CA LEU A 107 14.46 5.27 1.98
C LEU A 107 15.11 6.65 1.83
N ASN A 108 15.83 6.83 0.75
CA ASN A 108 16.46 8.11 0.39
C ASN A 108 15.64 8.85 -0.69
N SER A 109 16.05 10.06 -1.02
CA SER A 109 15.34 10.91 -2.00
C SER A 109 15.18 10.25 -3.38
N ASN A 110 16.13 9.39 -3.79
CA ASN A 110 16.09 8.70 -5.09
C ASN A 110 14.99 7.60 -5.13
N SER A 111 14.48 7.19 -3.97
CA SER A 111 13.39 6.23 -3.87
C SER A 111 12.02 6.85 -4.20
N PHE A 112 11.96 8.14 -4.51
CA PHE A 112 10.71 8.85 -4.75
C PHE A 112 10.76 9.67 -6.04
N GLN A 113 9.65 9.65 -6.79
CA GLN A 113 9.35 10.62 -7.85
C GLN A 113 8.46 11.72 -7.27
N ILE A 114 8.90 12.97 -7.34
CA ILE A 114 8.05 14.11 -6.98
C ILE A 114 7.01 14.31 -8.08
N LEU A 115 5.73 14.29 -7.70
CA LEU A 115 4.60 14.55 -8.60
C LEU A 115 4.11 15.99 -8.48
N LYS A 116 4.06 16.50 -7.25
CA LYS A 116 3.67 17.88 -6.94
C LYS A 116 4.58 18.42 -5.84
N ASN A 117 5.22 19.53 -6.12
CA ASN A 117 5.94 20.26 -5.09
C ASN A 117 4.97 20.90 -4.09
N GLY A 118 5.36 20.92 -2.84
CA GLY A 118 4.65 21.55 -1.74
C GLY A 118 5.56 22.35 -0.83
N SER A 119 5.02 22.83 0.24
CA SER A 119 5.76 23.52 1.32
C SER A 119 5.25 23.04 2.68
N PRO A 120 5.46 21.74 3.01
CA PRO A 120 4.97 21.16 4.25
C PRO A 120 5.60 21.85 5.46
N LYS A 121 4.79 22.10 6.49
CA LYS A 121 5.22 22.67 7.77
C LYS A 121 5.12 21.69 8.93
N ASN A 122 4.56 20.50 8.65
CA ASN A 122 4.53 19.39 9.61
C ASN A 122 4.97 18.08 8.92
N GLU A 123 5.20 17.06 9.73
CA GLU A 123 5.66 15.75 9.27
C GLU A 123 4.51 14.74 9.11
N ASN A 124 3.25 15.18 9.27
CA ASN A 124 2.10 14.31 9.06
C ASN A 124 2.09 13.81 7.61
N CYS A 125 2.04 12.49 7.47
CA CYS A 125 2.15 11.83 6.17
C CYS A 125 1.03 10.83 5.97
N LEU A 126 0.50 10.80 4.75
CA LEU A 126 -0.39 9.78 4.24
C LEU A 126 0.38 8.92 3.25
N LEU A 127 0.37 7.61 3.46
CA LEU A 127 0.73 6.64 2.44
C LEU A 127 -0.56 5.99 1.94
N ILE A 128 -0.74 5.95 0.63
CA ILE A 128 -1.92 5.34 0.01
C ILE A 128 -1.56 4.68 -1.31
N GLY A 129 -2.12 3.49 -1.54
CA GLY A 129 -1.82 2.76 -2.77
C GLY A 129 -2.84 1.70 -3.12
N PRO A 130 -3.55 1.89 -4.23
CA PRO A 130 -4.38 0.86 -4.82
C PRO A 130 -3.52 -0.27 -5.42
N GLY A 131 -3.88 -1.48 -5.05
CA GLY A 131 -3.30 -2.74 -5.51
C GLY A 131 -4.38 -3.80 -5.65
N THR A 132 -4.18 -5.00 -5.08
CA THR A 132 -5.25 -6.02 -4.92
C THR A 132 -6.38 -5.49 -4.03
N GLY A 133 -6.03 -4.67 -3.04
CA GLY A 133 -6.93 -3.87 -2.20
C GLY A 133 -6.53 -2.40 -2.24
N LEU A 134 -6.98 -1.62 -1.25
CA LEU A 134 -6.56 -0.25 -1.01
C LEU A 134 -5.77 -0.17 0.30
N GLY A 135 -4.45 -0.22 0.17
CA GLY A 135 -3.56 -0.03 1.32
C GLY A 135 -3.47 1.44 1.74
N LEU A 136 -3.49 1.68 3.04
CA LEU A 136 -3.41 3.01 3.60
C LEU A 136 -2.79 3.01 5.00
N THR A 137 -1.86 3.93 5.22
CA THR A 137 -1.21 4.15 6.52
C THR A 137 -1.03 5.63 6.76
N LEU A 138 -1.28 6.05 7.98
CA LEU A 138 -1.00 7.40 8.45
C LEU A 138 0.30 7.42 9.27
N ILE A 139 1.06 8.49 9.13
CA ILE A 139 2.15 8.80 10.06
C ILE A 139 1.78 10.14 10.70
N LEU A 140 1.46 10.10 11.99
CA LEU A 140 1.08 11.27 12.77
C LEU A 140 2.01 11.39 13.96
N ASN A 141 2.64 12.55 14.14
CA ASN A 141 3.60 12.78 15.21
C ASN A 141 4.70 11.69 15.26
N ASN A 142 5.25 11.31 14.10
CA ASN A 142 6.27 10.26 13.95
C ASN A 142 5.81 8.83 14.35
N GLN A 143 4.53 8.61 14.55
CA GLN A 143 3.96 7.29 14.80
C GLN A 143 3.30 6.76 13.53
N VAL A 144 3.66 5.54 13.14
CA VAL A 144 3.03 4.81 12.05
C VAL A 144 1.73 4.19 12.58
N ILE A 145 0.63 4.49 11.93
CA ILE A 145 -0.73 4.08 12.30
C ILE A 145 -1.33 3.33 11.12
N PRO A 146 -1.37 1.99 11.15
CA PRO A 146 -2.05 1.21 10.14
C PRO A 146 -3.55 1.48 10.17
N THR A 147 -4.20 1.41 9.01
CA THR A 147 -5.65 1.61 8.91
C THR A 147 -6.26 0.65 7.90
N GLU A 148 -7.54 0.36 8.09
CA GLU A 148 -8.40 -0.36 7.14
C GLU A 148 -9.43 0.60 6.51
N LEU A 149 -9.05 1.84 6.27
CA LEU A 149 -9.95 2.88 5.76
C LEU A 149 -10.56 2.52 4.39
N GLY A 150 -9.82 1.76 3.57
CA GLY A 150 -10.33 1.24 2.30
C GLY A 150 -11.62 0.44 2.44
N ASN A 151 -11.82 -0.21 3.59
CA ASN A 151 -12.97 -1.07 3.90
C ASN A 151 -14.13 -0.34 4.60
N THR A 152 -14.07 1.00 4.71
CA THR A 152 -15.19 1.79 5.25
C THR A 152 -16.35 1.93 4.25
N LEU A 153 -17.59 1.96 4.78
CA LEU A 153 -18.81 1.90 3.98
C LEU A 153 -19.34 3.27 3.49
N SER A 154 -18.71 4.37 3.84
CA SER A 154 -19.41 5.67 3.82
C SER A 154 -19.20 6.55 2.58
N SER A 155 -18.34 6.21 1.63
CA SER A 155 -17.93 7.19 0.60
C SER A 155 -18.06 6.72 -0.84
N SER A 156 -18.36 5.46 -1.11
CA SER A 156 -18.35 4.87 -2.46
C SER A 156 -19.33 5.53 -3.42
N SER A 157 -20.52 5.88 -2.98
CA SER A 157 -21.56 6.47 -3.84
C SER A 157 -21.14 7.80 -4.46
N ASN A 158 -20.39 8.63 -3.74
CA ASN A 158 -19.87 9.89 -4.30
C ASN A 158 -18.76 9.63 -5.34
N LEU A 159 -17.92 8.64 -5.12
CA LEU A 159 -16.86 8.26 -6.06
C LEU A 159 -17.44 7.76 -7.39
N LEU A 160 -18.54 6.98 -7.36
CA LEU A 160 -19.20 6.45 -8.56
C LEU A 160 -19.68 7.54 -9.54
N LYS A 161 -19.99 8.74 -9.03
CA LYS A 161 -20.35 9.89 -9.88
C LYS A 161 -19.26 10.27 -10.88
N ASN A 162 -17.98 10.09 -10.53
CA ASN A 162 -16.86 10.36 -11.43
C ASN A 162 -16.88 9.44 -12.67
N PHE A 163 -17.44 8.25 -12.53
CA PHE A 163 -17.59 7.26 -13.59
C PHE A 163 -18.91 7.40 -14.35
N ASN A 164 -19.76 8.39 -14.00
CA ASN A 164 -21.14 8.51 -14.46
C ASN A 164 -21.93 7.20 -14.20
N LEU A 165 -21.77 6.64 -13.02
CA LEU A 165 -22.50 5.48 -12.51
C LEU A 165 -23.38 5.90 -11.34
N SER A 166 -24.53 5.22 -11.21
CA SER A 166 -25.41 5.33 -10.05
C SER A 166 -24.93 4.39 -8.96
N GLU A 167 -25.33 4.72 -7.72
CA GLU A 167 -25.13 3.84 -6.57
C GLU A 167 -25.75 2.46 -6.82
N ASN A 168 -25.01 1.42 -6.48
CA ASN A 168 -25.47 0.04 -6.55
C ASN A 168 -24.71 -0.84 -5.54
N ASP A 169 -25.28 -1.98 -5.19
CA ASP A 169 -24.78 -2.89 -4.14
C ASP A 169 -23.43 -3.55 -4.45
N SER A 170 -22.89 -3.32 -5.64
CA SER A 170 -21.57 -3.86 -5.99
C SER A 170 -20.40 -3.01 -5.46
N PHE A 171 -20.67 -1.77 -5.01
CA PHE A 171 -19.64 -0.82 -4.58
C PHE A 171 -20.00 -0.28 -3.19
N ASN A 172 -19.67 -1.04 -2.15
CA ASN A 172 -20.02 -0.70 -0.77
C ASN A 172 -18.89 0.03 -0.03
N THR A 173 -17.63 -0.24 -0.41
CA THR A 173 -16.46 0.29 0.26
C THR A 173 -15.66 1.20 -0.67
N ILE A 174 -14.73 1.98 -0.11
CA ILE A 174 -13.77 2.76 -0.90
C ILE A 174 -12.91 1.83 -1.76
N GLU A 175 -12.51 0.69 -1.22
CA GLU A 175 -11.71 -0.33 -1.90
C GLU A 175 -12.44 -0.93 -3.12
N ASP A 176 -13.76 -1.08 -3.05
CA ASP A 176 -14.57 -1.53 -4.20
C ASP A 176 -14.43 -0.60 -5.42
N VAL A 177 -14.03 0.65 -5.20
CA VAL A 177 -13.79 1.64 -6.25
C VAL A 177 -12.29 1.80 -6.51
N LEU A 178 -11.47 1.92 -5.46
CA LEU A 178 -10.06 2.29 -5.54
C LEU A 178 -9.13 1.09 -5.35
N SER A 179 -9.33 0.04 -6.14
CA SER A 179 -8.44 -1.13 -6.22
C SER A 179 -8.37 -1.68 -7.65
N GLY A 180 -7.50 -2.65 -7.88
CA GLY A 180 -7.43 -3.36 -9.18
C GLY A 180 -8.75 -4.06 -9.52
N PRO A 181 -9.28 -4.93 -8.63
CA PRO A 181 -10.62 -5.51 -8.80
C PRO A 181 -11.72 -4.45 -8.94
N GLY A 182 -11.61 -3.33 -8.22
CA GLY A 182 -12.51 -2.18 -8.34
C GLY A 182 -12.48 -1.58 -9.76
N LEU A 183 -11.29 -1.38 -10.32
CA LEU A 183 -11.10 -0.86 -11.67
C LEU A 183 -11.77 -1.77 -12.73
N GLU A 184 -11.59 -3.09 -12.60
CA GLU A 184 -12.23 -4.09 -13.49
C GLU A 184 -13.75 -4.06 -13.35
N LYS A 185 -14.27 -3.98 -12.12
CA LYS A 185 -15.69 -3.89 -11.81
C LYS A 185 -16.31 -2.62 -12.38
N LEU A 186 -15.65 -1.47 -12.25
CA LEU A 186 -16.08 -0.18 -12.80
C LEU A 186 -16.14 -0.22 -14.32
N TYR A 187 -15.12 -0.78 -14.99
CA TYR A 187 -15.09 -0.93 -16.42
C TYR A 187 -16.25 -1.80 -16.93
N LYS A 188 -16.44 -2.97 -16.29
CA LYS A 188 -17.53 -3.89 -16.59
C LYS A 188 -18.90 -3.23 -16.40
N GLU A 189 -19.09 -2.51 -15.29
CA GLU A 189 -20.37 -1.85 -15.00
C GLU A 189 -20.68 -0.76 -16.03
N LYS A 190 -19.67 0.02 -16.40
CA LYS A 190 -19.80 1.14 -17.36
C LYS A 190 -20.04 0.68 -18.80
N TYR A 191 -19.25 -0.28 -19.27
CA TYR A 191 -19.21 -0.65 -20.69
C TYR A 191 -19.81 -2.01 -21.00
N LYS A 192 -20.16 -2.79 -19.96
CA LYS A 192 -20.66 -4.18 -20.07
C LYS A 192 -19.66 -5.12 -20.76
N GLU A 193 -18.40 -4.80 -20.68
CA GLU A 193 -17.26 -5.56 -21.19
C GLU A 193 -16.36 -6.01 -20.04
N ILE A 194 -15.72 -7.17 -20.16
CA ILE A 194 -14.77 -7.67 -19.15
C ILE A 194 -13.35 -7.35 -19.62
N LYS A 195 -12.57 -6.70 -18.75
CA LYS A 195 -11.18 -6.36 -19.03
C LYS A 195 -10.40 -6.38 -17.72
N SER A 196 -9.15 -6.90 -17.74
CA SER A 196 -8.29 -6.91 -16.58
C SER A 196 -7.83 -5.49 -16.23
N ALA A 197 -7.49 -5.25 -14.97
CA ALA A 197 -6.95 -3.96 -14.52
C ALA A 197 -5.67 -3.59 -15.29
N GLU A 198 -4.82 -4.58 -15.58
CA GLU A 198 -3.60 -4.41 -16.38
C GLU A 198 -3.92 -3.96 -17.81
N ASP A 199 -4.88 -4.59 -18.47
CA ASP A 199 -5.31 -4.20 -19.83
C ASP A 199 -5.94 -2.81 -19.83
N ILE A 200 -6.79 -2.48 -18.85
CA ILE A 200 -7.40 -1.15 -18.73
C ILE A 200 -6.30 -0.09 -18.65
N VAL A 201 -5.28 -0.30 -17.81
CA VAL A 201 -4.15 0.63 -17.68
C VAL A 201 -3.37 0.72 -18.99
N ASN A 202 -3.03 -0.41 -19.62
CA ASN A 202 -2.23 -0.45 -20.84
C ASN A 202 -2.96 0.23 -22.02
N PHE A 203 -4.25 -0.03 -22.18
CA PHE A 203 -5.05 0.62 -23.23
C PHE A 203 -5.26 2.11 -22.98
N ALA A 204 -5.42 2.52 -21.71
CA ALA A 204 -5.46 3.94 -21.35
C ALA A 204 -4.16 4.67 -21.71
N LEU A 205 -3.00 4.03 -21.46
CA LEU A 205 -1.68 4.54 -21.83
C LEU A 205 -1.51 4.64 -23.36
N SER A 206 -2.15 3.75 -24.11
CA SER A 206 -2.17 3.77 -25.59
C SER A 206 -3.15 4.80 -26.15
N GLY A 207 -3.96 5.46 -25.30
CA GLY A 207 -4.86 6.53 -25.70
C GLY A 207 -6.29 6.10 -26.02
N GLU A 208 -6.66 4.83 -25.72
CA GLU A 208 -8.02 4.34 -25.92
C GLU A 208 -9.01 5.10 -25.01
N GLU A 209 -10.03 5.70 -25.60
CA GLU A 209 -10.92 6.67 -24.92
C GLU A 209 -11.70 6.08 -23.73
N LYS A 210 -12.20 4.84 -23.83
CA LYS A 210 -12.96 4.20 -22.76
C LYS A 210 -12.09 3.98 -21.51
N GLU A 211 -10.91 3.41 -21.71
CA GLU A 211 -9.97 3.07 -20.67
C GLU A 211 -9.36 4.34 -20.05
N LYS A 212 -9.02 5.32 -20.88
CA LYS A 212 -8.55 6.62 -20.44
C LYS A 212 -9.57 7.32 -19.53
N PHE A 213 -10.86 7.31 -19.92
CA PHE A 213 -11.93 7.85 -19.09
C PHE A 213 -11.98 7.16 -17.72
N ILE A 214 -11.93 5.82 -17.69
CA ILE A 214 -11.97 5.06 -16.42
C ILE A 214 -10.75 5.37 -15.55
N VAL A 215 -9.54 5.42 -16.11
CA VAL A 215 -8.32 5.75 -15.37
C VAL A 215 -8.37 7.19 -14.84
N GLU A 216 -8.79 8.16 -15.63
CA GLU A 216 -8.92 9.54 -15.18
C GLU A 216 -9.96 9.70 -14.07
N ALA A 217 -11.11 9.02 -14.16
CA ALA A 217 -12.14 9.01 -13.11
C ALA A 217 -11.64 8.31 -11.83
N PHE A 218 -10.85 7.24 -11.97
CA PHE A 218 -10.21 6.54 -10.86
C PHE A 218 -9.22 7.46 -10.12
N LEU A 219 -8.34 8.14 -10.86
CA LEU A 219 -7.38 9.08 -10.28
C LEU A 219 -8.08 10.28 -9.62
N LYS A 220 -9.14 10.80 -10.23
CA LYS A 220 -9.97 11.83 -9.63
C LYS A 220 -10.57 11.37 -8.30
N SER A 221 -11.12 10.15 -8.26
CA SER A 221 -11.69 9.56 -7.05
C SER A 221 -10.64 9.34 -5.96
N LEU A 222 -9.43 8.91 -6.34
CA LEU A 222 -8.30 8.79 -5.42
C LEU A 222 -7.95 10.13 -4.78
N ILE A 223 -7.90 11.20 -5.57
CA ILE A 223 -7.62 12.55 -5.06
C ILE A 223 -8.70 13.05 -4.10
N GLN A 224 -9.98 12.74 -4.33
CA GLN A 224 -11.05 13.07 -3.40
C GLN A 224 -10.79 12.47 -2.01
N ILE A 225 -10.45 11.18 -1.95
CA ILE A 225 -10.10 10.53 -0.68
C ILE A 225 -8.83 11.13 -0.06
N ILE A 226 -7.80 11.43 -0.85
CA ILE A 226 -6.59 12.08 -0.35
C ILE A 226 -6.92 13.46 0.23
N ASN A 227 -7.73 14.27 -0.44
CA ASN A 227 -8.13 15.59 0.03
C ASN A 227 -8.97 15.53 1.32
N ASP A 228 -9.86 14.54 1.43
CA ASP A 228 -10.62 14.31 2.67
C ASP A 228 -9.68 13.97 3.84
N LEU A 229 -8.61 13.21 3.60
CA LEU A 229 -7.61 12.87 4.60
C LEU A 229 -6.67 14.04 4.92
N ILE A 230 -6.30 14.85 3.92
CA ILE A 230 -5.57 16.11 4.12
C ILE A 230 -6.34 17.01 5.10
N LEU A 231 -7.66 17.15 4.89
CA LEU A 231 -8.51 17.96 5.75
C LEU A 231 -8.67 17.34 7.16
N SER A 232 -8.86 16.02 7.22
CA SER A 232 -9.17 15.33 8.49
C SER A 232 -7.98 15.26 9.44
N PHE A 233 -6.75 15.14 8.91
CA PHE A 233 -5.55 14.88 9.70
C PHE A 233 -4.44 15.93 9.52
N SER A 234 -4.73 17.04 8.84
CA SER A 234 -3.73 18.07 8.52
C SER A 234 -2.48 17.50 7.85
N ILE A 235 -2.71 16.62 6.86
CA ILE A 235 -1.64 15.98 6.10
C ILE A 235 -0.98 17.00 5.19
N GLU A 236 0.35 17.05 5.20
CA GLU A 236 1.12 17.89 4.28
C GLU A 236 2.13 17.09 3.44
N ASN A 237 2.26 15.78 3.70
CA ASN A 237 3.09 14.87 2.92
C ASN A 237 2.22 13.71 2.46
N VAL A 238 2.13 13.49 1.15
CA VAL A 238 1.37 12.38 0.57
C VAL A 238 2.31 11.52 -0.25
N ILE A 239 2.35 10.24 0.06
CA ILE A 239 3.16 9.26 -0.66
C ILE A 239 2.23 8.26 -1.30
N LEU A 240 2.22 8.26 -2.62
CA LEU A 240 1.51 7.32 -3.45
C LEU A 240 2.36 6.07 -3.68
N GLY A 241 1.73 4.90 -3.74
CA GLY A 241 2.44 3.64 -3.98
C GLY A 241 1.55 2.60 -4.66
N GLY A 242 2.10 1.38 -4.78
CA GLY A 242 1.40 0.26 -5.40
C GLY A 242 1.60 0.15 -6.91
N SER A 243 1.37 -1.05 -7.44
CA SER A 243 1.66 -1.38 -8.85
C SER A 243 0.84 -0.56 -9.83
N ILE A 244 -0.43 -0.32 -9.53
CA ILE A 244 -1.35 0.45 -10.41
C ILE A 244 -0.81 1.86 -10.60
N LEU A 245 -0.48 2.58 -9.52
CA LEU A 245 -0.01 3.95 -9.62
C LEU A 245 1.38 4.05 -10.26
N ASN A 246 2.26 3.09 -10.01
CA ASN A 246 3.54 3.03 -10.70
C ASN A 246 3.38 2.84 -12.22
N SER A 247 2.41 2.04 -12.67
CA SER A 247 2.09 1.89 -14.09
C SER A 247 1.46 3.16 -14.68
N LEU A 248 0.76 3.96 -13.87
CA LEU A 248 0.10 5.20 -14.28
C LEU A 248 0.97 6.46 -14.11
N GLU A 249 2.29 6.34 -13.93
CA GLU A 249 3.18 7.48 -13.67
C GLU A 249 3.00 8.64 -14.66
N SER A 250 2.82 8.36 -15.95
CA SER A 250 2.61 9.41 -16.97
C SER A 250 1.30 10.19 -16.76
N PHE A 251 0.25 9.55 -16.25
CA PHE A 251 -0.98 10.23 -15.87
C PHE A 251 -0.79 11.06 -14.59
N LEU A 252 -0.01 10.56 -13.62
CA LEU A 252 0.27 11.24 -12.37
C LEU A 252 1.14 12.50 -12.57
N LEU A 253 2.00 12.51 -13.57
CA LEU A 253 2.83 13.66 -13.95
C LEU A 253 2.08 14.69 -14.79
N ASN A 254 0.84 14.40 -15.22
CA ASN A 254 0.04 15.31 -16.03
C ASN A 254 -0.56 16.43 -15.18
N GLU A 255 -0.59 17.65 -15.69
CA GLU A 255 -1.22 18.82 -15.04
C GLU A 255 -2.67 18.56 -14.62
N LYS A 256 -3.41 17.76 -15.39
CA LYS A 256 -4.80 17.39 -15.06
C LYS A 256 -4.90 16.67 -13.70
N PHE A 257 -3.96 15.78 -13.41
CA PHE A 257 -3.91 15.11 -12.10
C PHE A 257 -3.65 16.10 -10.97
N ILE A 258 -2.69 17.00 -11.17
CA ILE A 258 -2.37 18.03 -10.17
C ILE A 258 -3.57 18.96 -9.94
N ASN A 259 -4.30 19.31 -11.01
CA ASN A 259 -5.47 20.19 -10.91
C ASN A 259 -6.62 19.56 -10.12
N TYR A 260 -6.72 18.21 -10.05
CA TYR A 260 -7.72 17.56 -9.18
C TYR A 260 -7.53 17.88 -7.70
N PHE A 261 -6.29 18.09 -7.21
CA PHE A 261 -6.06 18.51 -5.81
C PHE A 261 -6.73 19.84 -5.48
N HIS A 262 -6.87 20.71 -6.46
CA HIS A 262 -7.53 22.00 -6.29
C HIS A 262 -9.03 21.95 -6.53
N SER A 263 -9.48 21.16 -7.52
CA SER A 263 -10.89 21.09 -7.90
C SER A 263 -11.72 20.19 -6.98
N GLU A 264 -11.09 19.17 -6.39
CA GLU A 264 -11.76 18.14 -5.57
C GLU A 264 -11.56 18.36 -4.06
N ILE A 265 -11.39 19.61 -3.64
CA ILE A 265 -11.33 20.01 -2.22
C ILE A 265 -12.32 21.15 -1.98
N ASN A 266 -12.80 21.28 -0.74
CA ASN A 266 -13.58 22.45 -0.38
C ASN A 266 -12.76 23.74 -0.64
N PRO A 267 -13.23 24.68 -1.48
CA PRO A 267 -12.46 25.86 -1.91
C PRO A 267 -11.94 26.71 -0.75
N LYS A 268 -12.65 26.72 0.38
CA LYS A 268 -12.24 27.43 1.59
C LYS A 268 -10.93 26.89 2.17
N TYR A 269 -10.58 25.64 1.88
CA TYR A 269 -9.40 24.94 2.40
C TYR A 269 -8.40 24.53 1.32
N SER A 270 -8.52 25.04 0.09
CA SER A 270 -7.61 24.71 -1.03
C SER A 270 -6.14 24.96 -0.71
N TYR A 271 -5.84 25.94 0.15
CA TYR A 271 -4.47 26.25 0.60
C TYR A 271 -3.79 25.06 1.30
N LEU A 272 -4.54 24.09 1.86
CA LEU A 272 -3.96 22.88 2.44
C LEU A 272 -3.48 21.92 1.35
N ALA A 273 -4.26 21.78 0.25
CA ALA A 273 -3.82 21.02 -0.91
C ALA A 273 -2.61 21.69 -1.59
N ASP A 274 -2.55 23.03 -1.62
CA ASP A 274 -1.39 23.77 -2.16
C ASP A 274 -0.11 23.44 -1.40
N ARG A 275 -0.19 23.35 -0.08
CA ARG A 275 0.95 23.08 0.79
C ARG A 275 1.41 21.63 0.74
N ALA A 276 0.51 20.70 0.43
CA ALA A 276 0.85 19.28 0.43
C ALA A 276 1.87 18.96 -0.67
N GLU A 277 2.94 18.26 -0.30
CA GLU A 277 3.89 17.64 -1.22
C GLU A 277 3.40 16.22 -1.57
N ILE A 278 3.39 15.90 -2.87
CA ILE A 278 2.92 14.59 -3.36
C ILE A 278 4.08 13.87 -4.03
N LYS A 279 4.35 12.65 -3.60
CA LYS A 279 5.42 11.79 -4.12
C LYS A 279 4.87 10.43 -4.53
N LEU A 280 5.53 9.78 -5.49
CA LEU A 280 5.33 8.38 -5.84
C LEU A 280 6.55 7.59 -5.38
N ILE A 281 6.32 6.52 -4.59
CA ILE A 281 7.39 5.62 -4.16
C ILE A 281 7.82 4.72 -5.33
N LYS A 282 9.11 4.71 -5.62
CA LYS A 282 9.73 3.93 -6.70
C LYS A 282 10.48 2.71 -6.18
N GLU A 283 10.63 2.58 -4.87
CA GLU A 283 11.24 1.41 -4.26
C GLU A 283 10.40 0.16 -4.54
N SER A 284 11.05 -0.89 -4.99
CA SER A 284 10.39 -2.14 -5.40
C SER A 284 9.96 -3.02 -4.23
N GLU A 285 10.66 -2.91 -3.09
CA GLU A 285 10.48 -3.79 -1.94
C GLU A 285 10.34 -3.00 -0.61
N PRO A 286 9.44 -2.00 -0.55
CA PRO A 286 9.33 -1.12 0.62
C PRO A 286 8.92 -1.88 1.88
N GLY A 287 8.17 -2.99 1.78
CA GLY A 287 7.78 -3.83 2.91
C GLY A 287 9.00 -4.41 3.65
N ILE A 288 10.03 -4.87 2.92
CA ILE A 288 11.27 -5.39 3.52
C ILE A 288 12.04 -4.29 4.26
N TYR A 289 12.18 -3.10 3.64
CA TYR A 289 12.81 -1.95 4.31
C TYR A 289 12.01 -1.49 5.54
N GLY A 290 10.70 -1.65 5.51
CA GLY A 290 9.83 -1.37 6.63
C GLY A 290 10.04 -2.34 7.80
N CYS A 291 10.14 -3.63 7.52
CA CYS A 291 10.51 -4.63 8.54
C CYS A 291 11.86 -4.32 9.18
N LEU A 292 12.86 -3.89 8.38
CA LEU A 292 14.17 -3.45 8.87
C LEU A 292 14.05 -2.22 9.79
N ALA A 293 13.33 -1.19 9.35
CA ALA A 293 13.13 0.04 10.13
C ALA A 293 12.40 -0.22 11.45
N PHE A 294 11.40 -1.11 11.42
CA PHE A 294 10.69 -1.54 12.62
C PHE A 294 11.65 -2.18 13.63
N LEU A 295 12.51 -3.13 13.20
CA LEU A 295 13.50 -3.76 14.07
C LEU A 295 14.48 -2.77 14.68
N LYS A 296 14.92 -1.77 13.93
CA LYS A 296 15.79 -0.69 14.45
C LYS A 296 15.14 0.13 15.55
N LYS A 297 13.81 0.20 15.58
CA LYS A 297 13.05 0.92 16.61
C LYS A 297 12.73 0.05 17.81
N ALA A 298 12.52 -1.26 17.57
CA ALA A 298 12.12 -2.21 18.62
C ALA A 298 13.29 -2.75 19.47
N GLY A 299 14.53 -2.64 19.00
CA GLY A 299 15.75 -3.09 19.69
C GLY A 299 16.57 -1.96 20.23
#